data_c00b48a4ff5a79a92226d7ce03a520f1
#
_entry.id   c00b48a4ff5a79a92226d7ce03a520f1
#
_cell.length_a   1.000
_cell.length_b   1.000
_cell.length_c   1.000
_cell.angle_alpha   90.00
_cell.angle_beta   90.00
_cell.angle_gamma   90.00
#
_symmetry.space_group_name_H-M   'P 1'
#
loop_
_entity.id
_entity.type
_entity.pdbx_description
1 polymer ?
#
loop_
_entity_poly.entity_id
_entity_poly.type
_entity_poly.pdbx_seq_one_letter_code
_entity_poly.pdbx_strand_id
1 'polypeptide(L)'
;MSAPEGFRAIEGLSPFNALVGPLYRRRDDRGVSIGLRIEEKHTNSRGICHGGLLATLADLALGYALVGHGDKIAGSFFTVQLSIDYASPARVGDWIESEVEIQQAGARLAFANCYLVAAGRRIARASAIFARAGKSE
;
A
#
# COMPACT_ATOMS: atom_id res chain seq x y z
N MET A 1 -3.10 -0.40 20.38
CA MET A 1 -3.49 0.94 19.92
C MET A 1 -4.47 0.84 18.80
N SER A 2 -5.43 1.74 18.78
CA SER A 2 -6.45 1.73 17.74
C SER A 2 -5.91 2.38 16.46
N ALA A 3 -6.57 2.09 15.35
CA ALA A 3 -6.27 2.74 14.09
C ALA A 3 -6.80 4.18 14.13
N PRO A 4 -6.21 5.09 13.38
CA PRO A 4 -6.73 6.45 13.29
C PRO A 4 -8.13 6.49 12.72
N GLU A 5 -8.81 7.59 12.99
CA GLU A 5 -10.19 7.79 12.55
C GLU A 5 -10.30 7.61 11.03
N GLY A 6 -11.36 6.94 10.62
CA GLY A 6 -11.65 6.68 9.22
C GLY A 6 -11.07 5.39 8.68
N PHE A 7 -10.10 4.81 9.38
CA PHE A 7 -9.53 3.53 8.97
C PHE A 7 -10.31 2.37 9.56
N ARG A 8 -10.58 1.37 8.74
CA ARG A 8 -11.28 0.16 9.16
C ARG A 8 -10.45 -1.05 8.76
N ALA A 9 -10.46 -2.06 9.61
CA ALA A 9 -9.72 -3.29 9.35
C ALA A 9 -10.22 -3.93 8.05
N ILE A 10 -9.30 -4.36 7.23
CA ILE A 10 -9.63 -5.07 5.99
C ILE A 10 -9.87 -6.53 6.34
N GLU A 11 -11.04 -7.04 5.92
CA GLU A 11 -11.38 -8.45 6.10
C GLU A 11 -11.05 -9.22 4.83
N GLY A 12 -10.88 -10.53 4.99
CA GLY A 12 -10.64 -11.39 3.83
C GLY A 12 -9.29 -11.19 3.19
N LEU A 13 -8.26 -10.88 3.99
CA LEU A 13 -6.93 -10.69 3.46
C LEU A 13 -6.41 -11.98 2.82
N SER A 14 -5.61 -11.82 1.76
CA SER A 14 -4.89 -12.95 1.18
C SER A 14 -3.95 -13.54 2.20
N PRO A 15 -3.47 -14.78 2.00
CA PRO A 15 -2.56 -15.39 2.98
C PRO A 15 -1.35 -14.53 3.31
N PHE A 16 -0.70 -13.97 2.30
CA PHE A 16 0.47 -13.14 2.54
C PHE A 16 0.10 -11.85 3.28
N ASN A 17 -0.97 -11.19 2.84
CA ASN A 17 -1.38 -9.94 3.47
C ASN A 17 -1.78 -10.17 4.93
N ALA A 18 -2.37 -11.34 5.23
CA ALA A 18 -2.71 -11.69 6.60
C ALA A 18 -1.46 -11.83 7.47
N LEU A 19 -0.37 -12.33 6.91
CA LEU A 19 0.88 -12.46 7.65
C LEU A 19 1.46 -11.10 8.04
N VAL A 20 1.36 -10.11 7.15
CA VAL A 20 1.93 -8.80 7.42
C VAL A 20 0.96 -7.88 8.15
N GLY A 21 -0.33 -8.21 8.15
CA GLY A 21 -1.34 -7.39 8.78
C GLY A 21 -1.29 -7.35 10.30
N PRO A 22 -2.35 -6.84 10.92
CA PRO A 22 -3.60 -6.40 10.30
C PRO A 22 -3.44 -5.13 9.47
N LEU A 23 -4.19 -5.07 8.39
CA LEU A 23 -4.17 -3.93 7.48
C LEU A 23 -5.49 -3.18 7.59
N TYR A 24 -5.44 -1.88 7.39
CA TYR A 24 -6.59 -1.01 7.51
C TYR A 24 -6.77 -0.19 6.24
N ARG A 25 -7.99 0.19 5.97
CA ARG A 25 -8.33 0.97 4.78
C ARG A 25 -9.18 2.17 5.16
N ARG A 26 -8.89 3.30 4.53
CA ARG A 26 -9.74 4.49 4.57
C ARG A 26 -10.05 4.87 3.14
N ARG A 27 -11.30 5.18 2.87
CA ARG A 27 -11.70 5.70 1.57
C ARG A 27 -12.27 7.09 1.77
N ASP A 28 -11.78 8.04 1.00
CA ASP A 28 -12.30 9.40 1.02
C ASP A 28 -12.28 9.94 -0.41
N ASP A 29 -12.49 11.26 -0.56
CA ASP A 29 -12.56 11.86 -1.89
C ASP A 29 -11.23 11.87 -2.62
N ARG A 30 -10.12 11.59 -1.93
CA ARG A 30 -8.82 11.48 -2.56
C ARG A 30 -8.48 10.05 -2.96
N GLY A 31 -9.33 9.09 -2.61
CA GLY A 31 -9.14 7.69 -2.97
C GLY A 31 -8.98 6.80 -1.77
N VAL A 32 -8.21 5.72 -1.96
CA VAL A 32 -8.05 4.67 -0.97
C VAL A 32 -6.66 4.78 -0.34
N SER A 33 -6.64 4.83 0.99
CA SER A 33 -5.40 4.76 1.76
C SER A 33 -5.36 3.46 2.54
N ILE A 34 -4.18 2.85 2.60
CA ILE A 34 -3.96 1.64 3.39
C ILE A 34 -3.05 2.03 4.56
N GLY A 35 -3.37 1.51 5.74
CA GLY A 35 -2.60 1.81 6.93
C GLY A 35 -2.17 0.56 7.67
N LEU A 36 -1.07 0.70 8.38
CA LEU A 36 -0.48 -0.39 9.14
C LEU A 36 0.22 0.16 10.38
N ARG A 37 -0.06 -0.45 11.53
CA ARG A 37 0.70 -0.17 12.75
C ARG A 37 1.91 -1.09 12.76
N ILE A 38 3.11 -0.54 12.89
CA ILE A 38 4.33 -1.34 12.88
C ILE A 38 4.43 -2.13 14.17
N GLU A 39 4.61 -3.44 14.03
CA GLU A 39 4.78 -4.37 15.14
C GLU A 39 6.17 -4.98 15.08
N GLU A 40 6.53 -5.71 16.11
CA GLU A 40 7.84 -6.34 16.17
C GLU A 40 8.09 -7.25 14.97
N LYS A 41 7.05 -7.96 14.52
CA LYS A 41 7.19 -8.88 13.37
C LYS A 41 7.55 -8.17 12.08
N HIS A 42 7.41 -6.86 12.03
CA HIS A 42 7.71 -6.06 10.84
C HIS A 42 9.15 -5.54 10.83
N THR A 43 9.94 -5.87 11.85
CA THR A 43 11.25 -5.25 12.01
C THR A 43 12.37 -6.14 11.50
N ASN A 44 13.51 -5.50 11.25
CA ASN A 44 14.74 -6.17 10.87
C ASN A 44 15.62 -6.38 12.10
N SER A 45 16.86 -6.85 11.89
CA SER A 45 17.78 -7.14 13.00
C SER A 45 18.19 -5.90 13.78
N ARG A 46 17.95 -4.71 13.24
CA ARG A 46 18.26 -3.46 13.95
C ARG A 46 17.05 -2.89 14.69
N GLY A 47 15.93 -3.61 14.69
CA GLY A 47 14.74 -3.18 15.41
C GLY A 47 13.95 -2.07 14.75
N ILE A 48 14.22 -1.77 13.49
CA ILE A 48 13.42 -0.82 12.74
C ILE A 48 12.64 -1.57 11.65
N CYS A 49 11.63 -0.94 11.13
CA CYS A 49 10.78 -1.58 10.12
C CYS A 49 11.62 -2.03 8.94
N HIS A 50 11.42 -3.28 8.55
CA HIS A 50 12.15 -3.85 7.42
C HIS A 50 11.77 -3.13 6.15
N GLY A 51 12.77 -2.78 5.32
CA GLY A 51 12.51 -2.10 4.06
C GLY A 51 11.61 -2.93 3.14
N GLY A 52 11.76 -4.24 3.16
CA GLY A 52 10.89 -5.11 2.38
C GLY A 52 9.44 -5.05 2.83
N LEU A 53 9.19 -4.82 4.13
CA LEU A 53 7.83 -4.63 4.63
C LEU A 53 7.24 -3.33 4.07
N LEU A 54 8.02 -2.26 4.07
CA LEU A 54 7.55 -1.00 3.50
C LEU A 54 7.30 -1.13 2.01
N ALA A 55 8.13 -1.88 1.28
CA ALA A 55 7.89 -2.14 -0.14
C ALA A 55 6.61 -2.94 -0.33
N THR A 56 6.36 -3.92 0.51
CA THR A 56 5.12 -4.70 0.48
C THR A 56 3.91 -3.78 0.70
N LEU A 57 4.01 -2.92 1.70
CA LEU A 57 2.91 -2.00 2.00
C LEU A 57 2.64 -1.07 0.83
N ALA A 58 3.69 -0.53 0.20
CA ALA A 58 3.52 0.33 -0.96
C ALA A 58 2.87 -0.42 -2.12
N ASP A 59 3.34 -1.64 -2.38
CA ASP A 59 2.81 -2.45 -3.47
C ASP A 59 1.33 -2.75 -3.28
N LEU A 60 0.95 -3.20 -2.09
CA LEU A 60 -0.45 -3.52 -1.87
C LEU A 60 -1.32 -2.27 -1.81
N ALA A 61 -0.79 -1.15 -1.31
CA ALA A 61 -1.54 0.10 -1.30
C ALA A 61 -1.84 0.58 -2.70
N LEU A 62 -0.85 0.46 -3.59
CA LEU A 62 -1.04 0.81 -5.00
C LEU A 62 -2.09 -0.09 -5.64
N GLY A 63 -2.03 -1.39 -5.36
CA GLY A 63 -3.02 -2.32 -5.89
C GLY A 63 -4.44 -2.01 -5.42
N TYR A 64 -4.61 -1.78 -4.12
CA TYR A 64 -5.92 -1.43 -3.59
C TYR A 64 -6.44 -0.13 -4.18
N ALA A 65 -5.56 0.86 -4.36
CA ALA A 65 -5.96 2.14 -4.92
C ALA A 65 -6.40 2.00 -6.38
N LEU A 66 -5.70 1.17 -7.14
CA LEU A 66 -6.05 0.95 -8.54
C LEU A 66 -7.41 0.26 -8.66
N VAL A 67 -7.64 -0.77 -7.83
CA VAL A 67 -8.92 -1.46 -7.84
C VAL A 67 -10.06 -0.51 -7.45
N GLY A 68 -9.78 0.42 -6.53
CA GLY A 68 -10.76 1.40 -6.11
C GLY A 68 -10.90 2.60 -7.01
N HIS A 69 -10.09 2.70 -8.07
CA HIS A 69 -10.07 3.86 -8.94
C HIS A 69 -11.13 3.73 -10.02
N GLY A 70 -12.22 4.46 -9.83
CA GLY A 70 -13.33 4.37 -10.76
C GLY A 70 -14.02 3.03 -10.68
N ASP A 71 -15.07 2.91 -11.40
CA ASP A 71 -15.91 1.72 -11.37
C ASP A 71 -15.68 0.83 -12.57
N LYS A 72 -14.79 1.22 -13.46
CA LYS A 72 -14.67 0.60 -14.76
C LYS A 72 -13.54 -0.38 -14.85
N ILE A 73 -12.74 -0.49 -13.81
CA ILE A 73 -11.59 -1.37 -13.86
C ILE A 73 -12.06 -2.77 -13.57
N ALA A 74 -12.29 -3.51 -14.62
CA ALA A 74 -12.64 -4.92 -14.51
C ALA A 74 -11.36 -5.72 -14.48
N GLY A 75 -11.37 -6.80 -13.75
CA GLY A 75 -10.24 -7.67 -13.67
C GLY A 75 -9.24 -7.20 -12.64
N SER A 76 -8.16 -7.91 -12.57
CA SER A 76 -7.13 -7.66 -11.57
C SER A 76 -5.89 -7.07 -12.23
N PHE A 77 -5.05 -6.49 -11.38
CA PHE A 77 -3.76 -5.98 -11.79
C PHE A 77 -2.68 -6.82 -11.15
N PHE A 78 -1.54 -6.92 -11.82
CA PHE A 78 -0.37 -7.49 -11.20
C PHE A 78 0.81 -6.56 -11.41
N THR A 79 1.72 -6.55 -10.44
CA THR A 79 2.85 -5.65 -10.43
C THR A 79 3.88 -6.09 -11.46
N VAL A 80 4.24 -5.17 -12.35
CA VAL A 80 5.27 -5.41 -13.35
C VAL A 80 6.59 -4.82 -12.87
N GLN A 81 6.52 -3.67 -12.21
CA GLN A 81 7.71 -2.96 -11.78
C GLN A 81 7.37 -2.15 -10.54
N LEU A 82 8.25 -2.18 -9.57
CA LEU A 82 8.12 -1.38 -8.35
C LEU A 82 9.48 -0.79 -8.02
N SER A 83 9.53 0.52 -7.86
CA SER A 83 10.70 1.22 -7.36
C SER A 83 10.34 1.88 -6.05
N ILE A 84 11.26 1.85 -5.09
CA ILE A 84 11.02 2.51 -3.83
C ILE A 84 12.30 3.19 -3.33
N ASP A 85 12.15 4.41 -2.82
CA ASP A 85 13.21 5.16 -2.16
C ASP A 85 12.84 5.32 -0.69
N TYR A 86 13.79 5.04 0.19
CA TYR A 86 13.58 5.11 1.62
C TYR A 86 14.22 6.37 2.15
N ALA A 87 13.43 7.20 2.83
CA ALA A 87 13.93 8.49 3.35
C ALA A 87 14.15 8.47 4.86
N SER A 88 13.32 7.74 5.59
CA SER A 88 13.39 7.74 7.06
C SER A 88 12.95 6.39 7.59
N PRO A 89 13.48 5.97 8.75
CA PRO A 89 13.06 4.70 9.32
C PRO A 89 11.69 4.80 9.98
N ALA A 90 11.03 3.66 10.09
CA ALA A 90 9.82 3.51 10.89
C ALA A 90 10.12 2.54 12.03
N ARG A 91 9.46 2.71 13.15
CA ARG A 91 9.73 1.93 14.36
C ARG A 91 8.44 1.29 14.87
N VAL A 92 8.60 0.32 15.73
CA VAL A 92 7.46 -0.32 16.38
C VAL A 92 6.57 0.74 17.02
N GLY A 93 5.28 0.65 16.78
CA GLY A 93 4.30 1.61 17.28
C GLY A 93 3.94 2.70 16.29
N ASP A 94 4.76 2.93 15.28
CA ASP A 94 4.44 3.94 14.27
C ASP A 94 3.26 3.49 13.43
N TRP A 95 2.43 4.46 13.07
CA TRP A 95 1.34 4.25 12.12
C TRP A 95 1.79 4.75 10.77
N ILE A 96 1.78 3.86 9.78
CA ILE A 96 2.18 4.19 8.42
C ILE A 96 0.94 4.15 7.55
N GLU A 97 0.72 5.18 6.77
CA GLU A 97 -0.39 5.15 5.81
C GLU A 97 0.08 5.60 4.44
N SER A 98 -0.64 5.16 3.44
CA SER A 98 -0.29 5.43 2.05
C SER A 98 -1.04 6.64 1.52
N GLU A 99 -0.37 7.36 0.62
CA GLU A 99 -0.99 8.38 -0.22
C GLU A 99 -0.67 8.00 -1.65
N VAL A 100 -1.69 7.61 -2.41
CA VAL A 100 -1.49 7.10 -3.76
C VAL A 100 -2.00 8.13 -4.76
N GLU A 101 -1.20 8.32 -5.80
CA GLU A 101 -1.55 9.15 -6.93
C GLU A 101 -1.51 8.28 -8.17
N ILE A 102 -2.65 8.09 -8.80
CA ILE A 102 -2.72 7.30 -10.03
C ILE A 102 -2.43 8.26 -11.18
N GLN A 103 -1.34 8.01 -11.87
CA GLN A 103 -0.95 8.85 -12.98
C GLN A 103 -1.76 8.52 -14.21
N GLN A 104 -1.94 7.24 -14.49
CA GLN A 104 -2.70 6.80 -15.65
C GLN A 104 -3.11 5.35 -15.47
N ALA A 105 -4.38 5.07 -15.73
CA ALA A 105 -4.87 3.70 -15.71
C ALA A 105 -5.39 3.41 -17.12
N GLY A 106 -4.53 2.84 -17.95
CA GLY A 106 -4.86 2.56 -19.34
C GLY A 106 -5.49 1.19 -19.51
N ALA A 107 -5.67 0.81 -20.78
CA ALA A 107 -6.30 -0.46 -21.09
C ALA A 107 -5.44 -1.66 -20.71
N ARG A 108 -4.11 -1.51 -20.75
CA ARG A 108 -3.19 -2.61 -20.46
C ARG A 108 -2.33 -2.35 -19.25
N LEU A 109 -1.88 -1.12 -19.08
CA LEU A 109 -0.93 -0.75 -18.04
C LEU A 109 -1.49 0.38 -17.21
N ALA A 110 -1.14 0.37 -15.95
CA ALA A 110 -1.43 1.46 -15.05
C ALA A 110 -0.13 1.92 -14.40
N PHE A 111 -0.02 3.23 -14.20
CA PHE A 111 1.15 3.87 -13.62
C PHE A 111 0.69 4.66 -12.40
N ALA A 112 1.34 4.44 -11.28
CA ALA A 112 0.93 5.11 -10.06
C ALA A 112 2.13 5.35 -9.15
N ASN A 113 1.99 6.36 -8.29
CA ASN A 113 2.99 6.73 -7.30
C ASN A 113 2.38 6.61 -5.91
N CYS A 114 3.23 6.37 -4.93
CA CYS A 114 2.79 6.19 -3.56
C CYS A 114 3.80 6.84 -2.63
N TYR A 115 3.30 7.59 -1.65
CA TYR A 115 4.11 8.00 -0.51
C TYR A 115 3.63 7.22 0.69
N LEU A 116 4.57 6.76 1.50
CA LEU A 116 4.25 6.20 2.81
C LEU A 116 4.53 7.27 3.84
N VAL A 117 3.56 7.54 4.68
CA VAL A 117 3.56 8.68 5.58
C VAL A 117 3.44 8.22 7.02
N ALA A 118 4.29 8.74 7.89
CA ALA A 118 4.24 8.50 9.32
C ALA A 118 4.29 9.84 10.04
N ALA A 119 3.31 10.10 10.90
CA ALA A 119 3.25 11.35 11.69
C ALA A 119 3.41 12.59 10.80
N GLY A 120 2.75 12.60 9.66
CA GLY A 120 2.76 13.74 8.75
C GLY A 120 4.02 13.86 7.90
N ARG A 121 4.95 12.91 7.99
CA ARG A 121 6.19 12.94 7.22
C ARG A 121 6.20 11.83 6.19
N ARG A 122 6.67 12.15 5.00
CA ARG A 122 6.89 11.14 3.97
C ARG A 122 8.17 10.39 4.28
N ILE A 123 8.04 9.09 4.59
CA ILE A 123 9.19 8.27 4.96
C ILE A 123 9.68 7.40 3.81
N ALA A 124 8.87 7.23 2.78
CA ALA A 124 9.26 6.48 1.60
C ALA A 124 8.45 6.95 0.41
N ARG A 125 9.01 6.76 -0.77
CA ARG A 125 8.37 7.11 -2.02
C ARG A 125 8.48 5.91 -2.96
N ALA A 126 7.37 5.53 -3.58
CA ALA A 126 7.36 4.41 -4.49
C ALA A 126 6.67 4.79 -5.79
N SER A 127 7.06 4.13 -6.86
CA SER A 127 6.33 4.20 -8.11
C SER A 127 6.22 2.80 -8.67
N ALA A 128 5.16 2.52 -9.41
CA ALA A 128 4.94 1.18 -9.91
C ALA A 128 4.22 1.20 -11.23
N ILE A 129 4.44 0.13 -11.97
CA ILE A 129 3.72 -0.17 -13.20
C ILE A 129 2.98 -1.47 -12.98
N PHE A 130 1.71 -1.47 -13.28
CA PHE A 130 0.87 -2.66 -13.17
C PHE A 130 0.34 -3.02 -14.54
N ALA A 131 0.19 -4.32 -14.79
CA ALA A 131 -0.47 -4.80 -15.98
C ALA A 131 -1.82 -5.38 -15.61
N ARG A 132 -2.79 -5.21 -16.49
CA ARG A 132 -4.09 -5.82 -16.28
C ARG A 132 -4.01 -7.29 -16.64
N ALA A 133 -4.62 -8.13 -15.81
CA ALA A 133 -4.80 -9.53 -16.15
C ALA A 133 -5.80 -9.63 -17.28
N GLY A 134 -5.62 -10.62 -18.15
CA GLY A 134 -6.56 -10.85 -19.22
C GLY A 134 -7.90 -11.29 -18.69
N LYS A 135 -8.93 -11.08 -19.49
CA LYS A 135 -10.25 -11.60 -19.16
C LYS A 135 -10.22 -13.10 -19.20
N SER A 136 -10.98 -13.71 -18.35
CA SER A 136 -11.18 -15.16 -18.31
C SER A 136 -9.91 -15.96 -18.15
N GLU A 137 -8.89 -15.37 -17.61
CA GLU A 137 -7.67 -16.09 -17.27
C GLU A 137 -7.79 -16.85 -15.98
#